data_df0d83113c59deb78d8cd138e8695fc0
#
_entry.id   df0d83113c59deb78d8cd138e8695fc0
#
_cell.length_a   1.000
_cell.length_b   1.000
_cell.length_c   1.000
_cell.angle_alpha   90.00
_cell.angle_beta   90.00
_cell.angle_gamma   90.00
#
_symmetry.space_group_name_H-M   'P 1'
#
loop_
_entity.id
_entity.type
_entity.pdbx_description
1 polymer ?
#
loop_
_entity_poly.entity_id
_entity_poly.type
_entity_poly.pdbx_seq_one_letter_code
_entity_poly.pdbx_strand_id
1 'polypeptide(L)'
;MESAKKYLLGMTLGELKEVAKSLGMPAFTGGQIAKWLYTQHVKSIDEMTNISKANREKLAAEYAIGCKEPIDAQHSKDGTIKYLFPTDSGKFVETVYIPDEDRATLCVSSQVGCKMNCLFCQTGKQGFEGSLSATDILNQIYSLPEREKLTNIVFMGQGEPMDNLDNVLRTTEIMTADFGYGWSPKRITVSSVGVKGKLKRFLDESDCHVAISMHTPLHEQRSELMPAEKGMSIESIIELLSNYDFSHQRRLSFEYIVFKDFNDSEEHAKAIVQLLKGLDCRMNLIRFHPIPNIPLQGVDDHRMEKFRNYLTQHGVFTTIRASRGQDIFAACGLLSTAKKIEEERGRGKK
;
A
#
# COMPACT_ATOMS: atom_id res chain seq x y z
N MET A 1 -26.73 -17.88 18.22
CA MET A 1 -25.51 -17.48 17.49
C MET A 1 -25.22 -16.05 17.93
N GLU A 2 -24.10 -15.81 18.61
CA GLU A 2 -23.66 -14.43 18.89
C GLU A 2 -23.46 -13.72 17.55
N SER A 3 -24.13 -12.60 17.37
CA SER A 3 -23.94 -11.72 16.21
C SER A 3 -22.48 -11.27 16.20
N ALA A 4 -21.78 -11.41 15.08
CA ALA A 4 -20.41 -10.91 14.95
C ALA A 4 -20.38 -9.40 15.23
N LYS A 5 -19.55 -8.97 16.18
CA LYS A 5 -19.41 -7.57 16.56
C LYS A 5 -18.87 -6.74 15.40
N LYS A 6 -19.35 -5.51 15.29
CA LYS A 6 -18.80 -4.52 14.34
C LYS A 6 -17.46 -3.99 14.85
N TYR A 7 -16.58 -3.59 13.96
CA TYR A 7 -15.28 -3.02 14.33
C TYR A 7 -15.33 -1.49 14.36
N LEU A 8 -14.69 -0.90 15.39
CA LEU A 8 -14.53 0.54 15.51
C LEU A 8 -13.32 1.06 14.71
N LEU A 9 -12.26 0.26 14.62
CA LEU A 9 -11.08 0.60 13.81
C LEU A 9 -11.49 0.70 12.33
N GLY A 10 -11.10 1.78 11.67
CA GLY A 10 -11.50 2.06 10.30
C GLY A 10 -12.77 2.90 10.17
N MET A 11 -13.42 3.28 11.28
CA MET A 11 -14.53 4.22 11.26
C MET A 11 -14.04 5.67 11.25
N THR A 12 -14.69 6.51 10.45
CA THR A 12 -14.47 7.96 10.45
C THR A 12 -15.05 8.61 11.71
N LEU A 13 -14.67 9.87 11.99
CA LEU A 13 -15.24 10.61 13.11
C LEU A 13 -16.76 10.73 13.03
N GLY A 14 -17.31 10.90 11.81
CA GLY A 14 -18.76 10.95 11.60
C GLY A 14 -19.44 9.65 12.02
N GLU A 15 -18.91 8.52 11.57
CA GLU A 15 -19.42 7.19 11.93
C GLU A 15 -19.32 6.91 13.44
N LEU A 16 -18.21 7.27 14.08
CA LEU A 16 -18.04 7.12 15.53
C LEU A 16 -19.01 7.99 16.34
N LYS A 17 -19.35 9.17 15.84
CA LYS A 17 -20.41 10.01 16.44
C LYS A 17 -21.77 9.37 16.32
N GLU A 18 -22.09 8.76 15.17
CA GLU A 18 -23.36 8.03 14.98
C GLU A 18 -23.42 6.77 15.85
N VAL A 19 -22.32 6.04 16.02
CA VAL A 19 -22.21 4.93 16.98
C VAL A 19 -22.53 5.42 18.40
N ALA A 20 -21.93 6.52 18.85
CA ALA A 20 -22.21 7.08 20.17
C ALA A 20 -23.70 7.42 20.34
N LYS A 21 -24.31 8.11 19.37
CA LYS A 21 -25.74 8.47 19.39
C LYS A 21 -26.66 7.24 19.41
N SER A 22 -26.38 6.23 18.59
CA SER A 22 -27.19 5.01 18.50
C SER A 22 -27.25 4.24 19.83
N LEU A 23 -26.20 4.37 20.65
CA LEU A 23 -26.10 3.78 21.98
C LEU A 23 -26.59 4.70 23.11
N GLY A 24 -27.20 5.85 22.78
CA GLY A 24 -27.70 6.83 23.72
C GLY A 24 -26.64 7.64 24.45
N MET A 25 -25.43 7.77 23.83
CA MET A 25 -24.36 8.61 24.34
C MET A 25 -24.33 9.98 23.65
N PRO A 26 -23.78 11.02 24.28
CA PRO A 26 -23.58 12.31 23.64
C PRO A 26 -22.65 12.15 22.40
N ALA A 27 -22.88 12.94 21.34
CA ALA A 27 -22.12 12.87 20.09
C ALA A 27 -20.60 13.12 20.27
N PHE A 28 -20.21 13.94 21.28
CA PHE A 28 -18.79 14.18 21.58
C PHE A 28 -18.04 12.89 22.00
N THR A 29 -18.77 11.87 22.50
CA THR A 29 -18.19 10.56 22.83
C THR A 29 -17.55 9.90 21.60
N GLY A 30 -18.06 10.14 20.38
CA GLY A 30 -17.43 9.71 19.14
C GLY A 30 -15.99 10.26 18.97
N GLY A 31 -15.76 11.52 19.39
CA GLY A 31 -14.40 12.09 19.41
C GLY A 31 -13.50 11.47 20.48
N GLN A 32 -14.05 11.09 21.62
CA GLN A 32 -13.31 10.35 22.66
C GLN A 32 -12.89 8.97 22.14
N ILE A 33 -13.83 8.24 21.50
CA ILE A 33 -13.54 6.93 20.89
C ILE A 33 -12.44 7.07 19.82
N ALA A 34 -12.55 8.07 18.92
CA ALA A 34 -11.53 8.33 17.89
C ALA A 34 -10.14 8.54 18.51
N LYS A 35 -10.03 9.34 19.57
CA LYS A 35 -8.77 9.58 20.28
C LYS A 35 -8.19 8.30 20.89
N TRP A 36 -9.03 7.46 21.51
CA TRP A 36 -8.60 6.17 22.03
C TRP A 36 -8.10 5.22 20.94
N LEU A 37 -8.79 5.18 19.80
CA LEU A 37 -8.40 4.36 18.66
C LEU A 37 -7.10 4.88 18.04
N TYR A 38 -7.12 6.11 17.53
CA TYR A 38 -6.11 6.58 16.58
C TYR A 38 -4.92 7.30 17.21
N THR A 39 -5.04 7.71 18.49
CA THR A 39 -3.95 8.36 19.23
C THR A 39 -3.38 7.47 20.33
N GLN A 40 -4.26 6.77 21.08
CA GLN A 40 -3.84 5.93 22.20
C GLN A 40 -3.64 4.46 21.82
N HIS A 41 -4.20 4.04 20.67
CA HIS A 41 -4.08 2.69 20.10
C HIS A 41 -4.46 1.57 21.09
N VAL A 42 -5.61 1.73 21.73
CA VAL A 42 -6.10 0.77 22.73
C VAL A 42 -6.48 -0.57 22.10
N LYS A 43 -6.22 -1.66 22.81
CA LYS A 43 -6.56 -3.02 22.36
C LYS A 43 -7.95 -3.47 22.84
N SER A 44 -8.54 -2.76 23.78
CA SER A 44 -9.81 -3.09 24.41
C SER A 44 -10.63 -1.83 24.66
N ILE A 45 -11.97 -1.95 24.58
CA ILE A 45 -12.91 -0.88 24.92
C ILE A 45 -12.80 -0.51 26.41
N ASP A 46 -12.42 -1.45 27.27
CA ASP A 46 -12.27 -1.23 28.70
C ASP A 46 -11.15 -0.21 29.04
N GLU A 47 -10.18 -0.04 28.17
CA GLU A 47 -9.11 0.96 28.31
C GLU A 47 -9.60 2.40 28.13
N MET A 48 -10.79 2.61 27.54
CA MET A 48 -11.36 3.94 27.26
C MET A 48 -11.91 4.61 28.55
N THR A 49 -11.02 4.90 29.51
CA THR A 49 -11.36 5.25 30.91
C THR A 49 -12.12 6.55 31.08
N ASN A 50 -12.08 7.49 30.12
CA ASN A 50 -12.88 8.71 30.12
C ASN A 50 -14.33 8.53 29.60
N ILE A 51 -14.69 7.31 29.21
CA ILE A 51 -16.04 6.88 28.91
C ILE A 51 -16.56 6.09 30.12
N SER A 52 -17.76 6.40 30.62
CA SER A 52 -18.32 5.74 31.81
C SER A 52 -18.39 4.21 31.61
N LYS A 53 -18.23 3.45 32.69
CA LYS A 53 -18.30 1.99 32.67
C LYS A 53 -19.55 1.47 31.95
N ALA A 54 -20.72 2.01 32.29
CA ALA A 54 -22.00 1.63 31.68
C ALA A 54 -22.01 1.87 30.16
N ASN A 55 -21.38 2.95 29.68
CA ASN A 55 -21.29 3.24 28.26
C ASN A 55 -20.25 2.34 27.56
N ARG A 56 -19.13 1.98 28.22
CA ARG A 56 -18.19 1.00 27.69
C ARG A 56 -18.85 -0.38 27.55
N GLU A 57 -19.63 -0.80 28.52
CA GLU A 57 -20.39 -2.06 28.47
C GLU A 57 -21.40 -2.09 27.30
N LYS A 58 -22.16 -0.99 27.08
CA LYS A 58 -23.02 -0.85 25.89
C LYS A 58 -22.23 -0.93 24.58
N LEU A 59 -21.10 -0.22 24.49
CA LEU A 59 -20.25 -0.22 23.31
C LEU A 59 -19.67 -1.60 23.05
N ALA A 60 -19.17 -2.29 24.08
CA ALA A 60 -18.59 -3.62 24.00
C ALA A 60 -19.62 -4.72 23.68
N ALA A 61 -20.90 -4.49 23.95
CA ALA A 61 -21.95 -5.43 23.57
C ALA A 61 -22.11 -5.58 22.06
N GLU A 62 -21.94 -4.47 21.29
CA GLU A 62 -22.16 -4.44 19.84
C GLU A 62 -20.87 -4.31 19.03
N TYR A 63 -19.80 -3.76 19.62
CA TYR A 63 -18.58 -3.41 18.93
C TYR A 63 -17.34 -4.05 19.56
N ALA A 64 -16.28 -4.15 18.75
CA ALA A 64 -14.92 -4.47 19.18
C ALA A 64 -13.95 -3.48 18.54
N ILE A 65 -12.71 -3.42 19.02
CA ILE A 65 -11.68 -2.57 18.39
C ILE A 65 -11.45 -3.02 16.94
N GLY A 66 -11.28 -4.31 16.70
CA GLY A 66 -11.02 -4.87 15.36
C GLY A 66 -9.54 -5.05 15.06
N CYS A 67 -8.65 -4.86 16.05
CA CYS A 67 -7.23 -5.12 15.88
C CYS A 67 -6.92 -6.61 16.02
N LYS A 68 -5.93 -7.08 15.24
CA LYS A 68 -5.44 -8.47 15.23
C LYS A 68 -3.93 -8.44 15.15
N GLU A 69 -3.26 -9.13 16.07
CA GLU A 69 -1.80 -9.24 16.04
C GLU A 69 -1.32 -10.04 14.81
N PRO A 70 -0.13 -9.76 14.30
CA PRO A 70 0.48 -10.58 13.27
C PRO A 70 0.71 -12.00 13.80
N ILE A 71 0.52 -13.00 12.95
CA ILE A 71 0.66 -14.41 13.32
C ILE A 71 2.02 -15.00 12.98
N ASP A 72 2.82 -14.28 12.18
CA ASP A 72 4.18 -14.66 11.79
C ASP A 72 5.02 -13.43 11.52
N ALA A 73 6.34 -13.54 11.74
CA ALA A 73 7.32 -12.50 11.46
C ALA A 73 8.62 -13.13 10.94
N GLN A 74 9.06 -12.72 9.76
CA GLN A 74 10.32 -13.12 9.15
C GLN A 74 11.31 -11.96 9.17
N HIS A 75 12.50 -12.18 9.71
CA HIS A 75 13.52 -11.17 9.89
C HIS A 75 14.63 -11.32 8.86
N SER A 76 14.89 -10.26 8.10
CA SER A 76 16.00 -10.16 7.16
C SER A 76 17.29 -9.72 7.87
N LYS A 77 18.43 -10.08 7.28
CA LYS A 77 19.76 -9.64 7.75
C LYS A 77 19.94 -8.10 7.67
N ASP A 78 19.20 -7.42 6.81
CA ASP A 78 19.24 -5.97 6.65
C ASP A 78 18.29 -5.20 7.61
N GLY A 79 17.68 -5.91 8.55
CA GLY A 79 16.74 -5.35 9.52
C GLY A 79 15.29 -5.27 9.03
N THR A 80 15.02 -5.58 7.77
CA THR A 80 13.64 -5.66 7.24
C THR A 80 12.88 -6.78 7.92
N ILE A 81 11.61 -6.55 8.24
CA ILE A 81 10.75 -7.57 8.85
C ILE A 81 9.48 -7.72 8.00
N LYS A 82 9.18 -8.93 7.61
CA LYS A 82 7.94 -9.27 6.91
C LYS A 82 6.97 -9.94 7.88
N TYR A 83 5.84 -9.28 8.11
CA TYR A 83 4.77 -9.76 8.96
C TYR A 83 3.65 -10.40 8.15
N LEU A 84 2.99 -11.40 8.73
CA LEU A 84 1.78 -12.01 8.22
C LEU A 84 0.60 -11.64 9.10
N PHE A 85 -0.35 -10.87 8.56
CA PHE A 85 -1.55 -10.44 9.27
C PHE A 85 -2.78 -11.24 8.84
N PRO A 86 -3.61 -11.69 9.80
CA PRO A 86 -4.92 -12.26 9.50
C PRO A 86 -5.89 -11.14 9.12
N THR A 87 -6.81 -11.42 8.18
CA THR A 87 -7.87 -10.52 7.74
C THR A 87 -9.22 -10.91 8.32
N ASP A 88 -10.22 -10.03 8.20
CA ASP A 88 -11.60 -10.32 8.61
C ASP A 88 -12.24 -11.44 7.80
N SER A 89 -11.79 -11.63 6.56
CA SER A 89 -12.24 -12.72 5.70
C SER A 89 -11.65 -14.10 6.04
N GLY A 90 -10.81 -14.19 7.10
CA GLY A 90 -10.11 -15.41 7.48
C GLY A 90 -8.92 -15.75 6.58
N LYS A 91 -8.49 -14.81 5.75
CA LYS A 91 -7.31 -14.92 4.89
C LYS A 91 -6.12 -14.18 5.50
N PHE A 92 -5.02 -14.09 4.76
CA PHE A 92 -3.79 -13.48 5.25
C PHE A 92 -3.22 -12.51 4.21
N VAL A 93 -2.51 -11.48 4.73
CA VAL A 93 -1.72 -10.56 3.91
C VAL A 93 -0.35 -10.35 4.51
N GLU A 94 0.63 -10.13 3.65
CA GLU A 94 1.99 -9.77 4.06
C GLU A 94 2.14 -8.24 4.11
N THR A 95 2.89 -7.80 5.11
CA THR A 95 3.23 -6.39 5.36
C THR A 95 4.72 -6.31 5.66
N VAL A 96 5.43 -5.32 5.14
CA VAL A 96 6.88 -5.24 5.30
C VAL A 96 7.29 -3.97 6.03
N TYR A 97 7.91 -4.13 7.19
CA TYR A 97 8.59 -3.07 7.92
C TYR A 97 10.01 -2.93 7.42
N ILE A 98 10.38 -1.74 6.97
CA ILE A 98 11.66 -1.44 6.34
C ILE A 98 12.32 -0.31 7.13
N PRO A 99 13.25 -0.64 8.07
CA PRO A 99 14.04 0.37 8.77
C PRO A 99 15.14 0.93 7.87
N ASP A 100 15.44 2.19 8.05
CA ASP A 100 16.61 2.90 7.51
C ASP A 100 17.16 3.82 8.60
N GLU A 101 18.29 4.52 8.39
CA GLU A 101 18.96 5.33 9.43
C GLU A 101 17.98 6.25 10.15
N ASP A 102 17.38 7.20 9.45
CA ASP A 102 16.42 8.18 10.00
C ASP A 102 14.97 7.90 9.58
N ARG A 103 14.69 6.73 8.98
CA ARG A 103 13.42 6.42 8.38
C ARG A 103 12.98 5.00 8.65
N ALA A 104 11.70 4.83 8.96
CA ALA A 104 11.07 3.53 8.99
C ALA A 104 9.83 3.56 8.10
N THR A 105 9.81 2.74 7.08
CA THR A 105 8.71 2.66 6.11
C THR A 105 7.94 1.36 6.30
N LEU A 106 6.62 1.45 6.35
CA LEU A 106 5.77 0.28 6.27
C LEU A 106 5.18 0.14 4.87
N CYS A 107 5.42 -1.01 4.24
CA CYS A 107 4.79 -1.40 2.99
C CYS A 107 3.53 -2.19 3.29
N VAL A 108 2.36 -1.57 3.09
CA VAL A 108 1.05 -2.17 3.42
C VAL A 108 0.39 -2.78 2.19
N SER A 109 -0.39 -3.83 2.43
CA SER A 109 -1.23 -4.50 1.43
C SER A 109 -2.64 -3.90 1.42
N SER A 110 -3.27 -3.87 0.25
CA SER A 110 -4.64 -3.39 0.04
C SER A 110 -5.62 -4.49 -0.39
N GLN A 111 -5.12 -5.66 -0.80
CA GLN A 111 -5.93 -6.80 -1.23
C GLN A 111 -5.23 -8.11 -0.83
N VAL A 112 -5.99 -9.19 -0.76
CA VAL A 112 -5.46 -10.56 -0.74
C VAL A 112 -5.27 -10.99 -2.19
N GLY A 113 -4.01 -11.09 -2.64
CA GLY A 113 -3.69 -11.26 -4.05
C GLY A 113 -3.96 -10.02 -4.91
N CYS A 114 -3.98 -10.15 -6.24
CA CYS A 114 -4.17 -9.02 -7.16
C CYS A 114 -4.78 -9.46 -8.50
N LYS A 115 -5.70 -8.67 -9.05
CA LYS A 115 -6.32 -8.91 -10.36
C LYS A 115 -5.45 -8.48 -11.54
N MET A 116 -4.46 -7.59 -11.31
CA MET A 116 -3.72 -6.94 -12.39
C MET A 116 -2.84 -7.92 -13.17
N ASN A 117 -2.47 -9.04 -12.57
CA ASN A 117 -1.70 -10.13 -13.21
C ASN A 117 -0.43 -9.64 -13.91
N CYS A 118 0.27 -8.66 -13.33
CA CYS A 118 1.56 -8.20 -13.86
C CYS A 118 2.55 -9.37 -13.97
N LEU A 119 3.26 -9.46 -15.10
CA LEU A 119 4.12 -10.59 -15.43
C LEU A 119 5.22 -10.83 -14.37
N PHE A 120 5.76 -9.77 -13.83
CA PHE A 120 6.89 -9.74 -12.90
C PHE A 120 6.49 -9.81 -11.42
N CYS A 121 5.21 -9.97 -11.08
CA CYS A 121 4.71 -9.84 -9.70
C CYS A 121 4.13 -11.15 -9.16
N GLN A 122 4.71 -11.65 -8.08
CA GLN A 122 4.25 -12.89 -7.43
C GLN A 122 2.83 -12.76 -6.89
N THR A 123 2.45 -11.59 -6.37
CA THR A 123 1.06 -11.32 -5.92
C THR A 123 0.06 -11.45 -7.07
N GLY A 124 0.42 -10.98 -8.27
CA GLY A 124 -0.43 -11.15 -9.47
C GLY A 124 -0.57 -12.62 -9.88
N LYS A 125 0.48 -13.42 -9.71
CA LYS A 125 0.47 -14.87 -9.99
C LYS A 125 -0.34 -15.68 -8.97
N GLN A 126 -0.42 -15.20 -7.72
CA GLN A 126 -1.30 -15.77 -6.70
C GLN A 126 -2.79 -15.71 -7.10
N GLY A 127 -3.16 -14.70 -7.90
CA GLY A 127 -4.56 -14.39 -8.20
C GLY A 127 -5.21 -13.49 -7.15
N PHE A 128 -6.48 -13.13 -7.37
CA PHE A 128 -7.24 -12.24 -6.49
C PHE A 128 -8.19 -13.04 -5.61
N GLU A 129 -8.16 -12.78 -4.31
CA GLU A 129 -9.03 -13.45 -3.34
C GLU A 129 -9.94 -12.51 -2.54
N GLY A 130 -9.72 -11.19 -2.61
CA GLY A 130 -10.58 -10.19 -1.99
C GLY A 130 -9.89 -8.87 -1.73
N SER A 131 -10.68 -7.80 -1.64
CA SER A 131 -10.22 -6.49 -1.18
C SER A 131 -10.22 -6.42 0.35
N LEU A 132 -9.23 -5.76 0.92
CA LEU A 132 -9.16 -5.50 2.36
C LEU A 132 -10.13 -4.40 2.75
N SER A 133 -10.77 -4.53 3.91
CA SER A 133 -11.50 -3.44 4.54
C SER A 133 -10.53 -2.35 5.02
N ALA A 134 -11.03 -1.15 5.29
CA ALA A 134 -10.23 -0.10 5.93
C ALA A 134 -9.69 -0.57 7.29
N THR A 135 -10.44 -1.38 8.03
CA THR A 135 -10.00 -2.03 9.27
C THR A 135 -8.78 -2.92 9.03
N ASP A 136 -8.83 -3.82 8.03
CA ASP A 136 -7.71 -4.72 7.71
C ASP A 136 -6.46 -3.94 7.25
N ILE A 137 -6.64 -2.85 6.49
CA ILE A 137 -5.52 -2.02 6.05
C ILE A 137 -4.90 -1.29 7.24
N LEU A 138 -5.70 -0.62 8.07
CA LEU A 138 -5.24 0.08 9.27
C LEU A 138 -4.65 -0.87 10.30
N ASN A 139 -5.15 -2.10 10.40
CA ASN A 139 -4.63 -3.08 11.34
C ASN A 139 -3.15 -3.43 11.11
N GLN A 140 -2.68 -3.40 9.86
CA GLN A 140 -1.26 -3.59 9.54
C GLN A 140 -0.37 -2.51 10.16
N ILE A 141 -0.91 -1.32 10.42
CA ILE A 141 -0.23 -0.21 11.12
C ILE A 141 -0.48 -0.31 12.61
N TYR A 142 -1.74 -0.50 13.00
CA TYR A 142 -2.22 -0.48 14.39
C TYR A 142 -1.56 -1.53 15.27
N SER A 143 -1.45 -2.75 14.75
CA SER A 143 -0.91 -3.90 15.47
C SER A 143 0.56 -4.22 15.12
N LEU A 144 1.24 -3.29 14.41
CA LEU A 144 2.67 -3.43 14.11
C LEU A 144 3.49 -3.23 15.41
N PRO A 145 4.40 -4.16 15.76
CA PRO A 145 5.27 -4.01 16.94
C PRO A 145 6.12 -2.74 16.90
N GLU A 146 6.63 -2.34 15.73
CA GLU A 146 7.47 -1.15 15.52
C GLU A 146 6.67 0.11 15.16
N ARG A 147 5.36 0.15 15.38
CA ARG A 147 4.48 1.26 15.00
C ARG A 147 5.02 2.64 15.38
N GLU A 148 5.54 2.79 16.58
CA GLU A 148 6.03 4.07 17.10
C GLU A 148 7.30 4.61 16.37
N LYS A 149 7.98 3.73 15.62
CA LYS A 149 9.14 4.09 14.81
C LYS A 149 8.76 4.54 13.39
N LEU A 150 7.53 4.33 12.99
CA LEU A 150 7.11 4.59 11.61
C LEU A 150 7.20 6.07 11.25
N THR A 151 7.85 6.33 10.13
CA THR A 151 7.93 7.67 9.52
C THR A 151 7.15 7.76 8.22
N ASN A 152 7.00 6.66 7.48
CA ASN A 152 6.37 6.62 6.17
C ASN A 152 5.55 5.34 5.95
N ILE A 153 4.53 5.47 5.10
CA ILE A 153 3.72 4.33 4.63
C ILE A 153 3.69 4.33 3.11
N VAL A 154 3.82 3.15 2.52
CA VAL A 154 3.68 2.96 1.08
C VAL A 154 2.68 1.83 0.79
N PHE A 155 1.72 2.09 -0.07
CA PHE A 155 0.76 1.10 -0.56
C PHE A 155 1.39 0.40 -1.79
N MET A 156 2.38 -0.43 -1.52
CA MET A 156 3.15 -1.19 -2.53
C MET A 156 3.26 -2.67 -2.16
N GLY A 157 2.44 -3.13 -1.23
CA GLY A 157 2.31 -4.54 -0.84
C GLY A 157 1.43 -5.32 -1.81
N GLN A 158 0.64 -6.25 -1.29
CA GLN A 158 -0.28 -7.06 -2.09
C GLN A 158 -1.50 -6.23 -2.53
N GLY A 159 -1.87 -6.36 -3.81
CA GLY A 159 -3.06 -5.74 -4.40
C GLY A 159 -2.78 -4.46 -5.17
N GLU A 160 -3.80 -4.01 -5.90
CA GLU A 160 -3.85 -2.71 -6.58
C GLU A 160 -4.71 -1.76 -5.75
N PRO A 161 -4.14 -0.69 -5.17
CA PRO A 161 -4.88 0.22 -4.31
C PRO A 161 -6.07 0.89 -4.99
N MET A 162 -5.96 1.22 -6.28
CA MET A 162 -7.06 1.84 -7.03
C MET A 162 -8.21 0.87 -7.31
N ASP A 163 -7.97 -0.46 -7.31
CA ASP A 163 -9.06 -1.46 -7.40
C ASP A 163 -9.80 -1.62 -6.05
N ASN A 164 -9.24 -1.11 -4.96
CA ASN A 164 -9.85 -1.03 -3.62
C ASN A 164 -9.97 0.41 -3.12
N LEU A 165 -10.27 1.36 -4.00
CA LEU A 165 -10.11 2.78 -3.77
C LEU A 165 -10.87 3.32 -2.55
N ASP A 166 -12.13 2.89 -2.34
CA ASP A 166 -12.95 3.41 -1.23
C ASP A 166 -12.32 3.13 0.15
N ASN A 167 -11.78 1.92 0.34
CA ASN A 167 -11.09 1.56 1.58
C ASN A 167 -9.72 2.24 1.70
N VAL A 168 -9.01 2.44 0.58
CA VAL A 168 -7.73 3.18 0.55
C VAL A 168 -7.95 4.65 0.89
N LEU A 169 -8.95 5.31 0.28
CA LEU A 169 -9.30 6.70 0.59
C LEU A 169 -9.70 6.87 2.06
N ARG A 170 -10.56 6.00 2.57
CA ARG A 170 -10.93 5.98 3.99
C ARG A 170 -9.72 5.81 4.91
N THR A 171 -8.81 4.90 4.56
CA THR A 171 -7.58 4.69 5.32
C THR A 171 -6.69 5.94 5.31
N THR A 172 -6.46 6.54 4.14
CA THR A 172 -5.64 7.75 4.01
C THR A 172 -6.29 8.96 4.69
N GLU A 173 -7.63 9.10 4.65
CA GLU A 173 -8.37 10.11 5.43
C GLU A 173 -8.09 9.95 6.92
N ILE A 174 -8.32 8.76 7.50
CA ILE A 174 -8.09 8.50 8.93
C ILE A 174 -6.63 8.76 9.32
N MET A 175 -5.69 8.41 8.45
CA MET A 175 -4.27 8.65 8.72
C MET A 175 -3.88 10.12 8.71
N THR A 176 -4.53 10.95 7.89
CA THR A 176 -4.14 12.36 7.69
C THR A 176 -4.99 13.34 8.48
N ALA A 177 -6.22 12.97 8.87
CA ALA A 177 -7.12 13.86 9.59
C ALA A 177 -6.71 14.07 11.06
N ASP A 178 -7.05 15.23 11.61
CA ASP A 178 -6.76 15.61 13.01
C ASP A 178 -7.44 14.68 14.03
N PHE A 179 -8.57 14.09 13.69
CA PHE A 179 -9.25 13.12 14.56
C PHE A 179 -8.58 11.74 14.54
N GLY A 180 -7.75 11.48 13.53
CA GLY A 180 -7.09 10.22 13.27
C GLY A 180 -5.64 10.21 13.75
N TYR A 181 -4.72 9.78 12.88
CA TYR A 181 -3.29 9.76 13.21
C TYR A 181 -2.62 11.13 13.06
N GLY A 182 -3.24 12.10 12.38
CA GLY A 182 -2.69 13.43 12.16
C GLY A 182 -1.39 13.47 11.35
N TRP A 183 -1.16 12.47 10.50
CA TRP A 183 0.05 12.40 9.68
C TRP A 183 -0.01 13.36 8.50
N SER A 184 1.14 13.96 8.18
CA SER A 184 1.25 14.69 6.92
C SER A 184 1.01 13.74 5.73
N PRO A 185 0.19 14.14 4.73
CA PRO A 185 0.02 13.35 3.49
C PRO A 185 1.34 13.01 2.79
N LYS A 186 2.38 13.84 2.98
CA LYS A 186 3.74 13.61 2.45
C LYS A 186 4.42 12.34 2.98
N ARG A 187 3.92 11.78 4.08
CA ARG A 187 4.42 10.53 4.67
C ARG A 187 3.79 9.28 4.05
N ILE A 188 2.80 9.45 3.18
CA ILE A 188 2.01 8.37 2.60
C ILE A 188 2.16 8.40 1.08
N THR A 189 2.54 7.26 0.48
CA THR A 189 2.60 7.09 -0.97
C THR A 189 1.66 5.96 -1.40
N VAL A 190 0.77 6.25 -2.34
CA VAL A 190 -0.11 5.24 -2.93
C VAL A 190 0.36 4.94 -4.35
N SER A 191 0.70 3.67 -4.59
CA SER A 191 1.13 3.20 -5.91
C SER A 191 -0.04 2.67 -6.72
N SER A 192 0.02 2.82 -8.05
CA SER A 192 -0.98 2.27 -8.96
C SER A 192 -0.40 1.94 -10.34
N VAL A 193 -0.98 0.95 -10.99
CA VAL A 193 -0.74 0.67 -12.42
C VAL A 193 -1.48 1.64 -13.35
N GLY A 194 -2.39 2.47 -12.80
CA GLY A 194 -3.29 3.34 -13.54
C GLY A 194 -4.64 2.64 -13.84
N VAL A 195 -5.62 2.83 -12.96
CA VAL A 195 -6.98 2.28 -13.15
C VAL A 195 -7.92 3.39 -13.58
N LYS A 196 -8.53 3.22 -14.77
CA LYS A 196 -9.40 4.23 -15.40
C LYS A 196 -10.49 4.74 -14.45
N GLY A 197 -10.63 6.06 -14.36
CA GLY A 197 -11.59 6.75 -13.49
C GLY A 197 -11.20 6.74 -12.00
N LYS A 198 -10.54 5.68 -11.52
CA LYS A 198 -10.15 5.55 -10.11
C LYS A 198 -8.92 6.40 -9.77
N LEU A 199 -7.93 6.45 -10.65
CA LEU A 199 -6.74 7.29 -10.46
C LEU A 199 -7.15 8.78 -10.36
N LYS A 200 -8.03 9.25 -11.27
CA LYS A 200 -8.55 10.62 -11.18
C LYS A 200 -9.22 10.90 -9.85
N ARG A 201 -10.11 10.01 -9.42
CA ARG A 201 -10.81 10.16 -8.15
C ARG A 201 -9.85 10.19 -6.95
N PHE A 202 -8.80 9.37 -6.94
CA PHE A 202 -7.76 9.43 -5.91
C PHE A 202 -7.02 10.77 -5.90
N LEU A 203 -6.71 11.30 -7.07
CA LEU A 203 -6.07 12.62 -7.21
C LEU A 203 -6.96 13.77 -6.72
N ASP A 204 -8.28 13.65 -6.89
CA ASP A 204 -9.25 14.66 -6.45
C ASP A 204 -9.53 14.60 -4.93
N GLU A 205 -9.52 13.40 -4.33
CA GLU A 205 -9.98 13.17 -2.95
C GLU A 205 -8.85 12.95 -1.93
N SER A 206 -7.57 12.89 -2.35
CA SER A 206 -6.43 12.63 -1.45
C SER A 206 -5.24 13.51 -1.79
N ASP A 207 -4.56 14.05 -0.76
CA ASP A 207 -3.29 14.80 -0.90
C ASP A 207 -2.03 13.93 -0.75
N CYS A 208 -2.19 12.63 -0.61
CA CYS A 208 -1.08 11.69 -0.50
C CYS A 208 -0.25 11.63 -1.78
N HIS A 209 1.03 11.29 -1.66
CA HIS A 209 1.91 11.08 -2.81
C HIS A 209 1.40 9.94 -3.70
N VAL A 210 1.64 10.08 -5.00
CA VAL A 210 1.28 9.10 -6.02
C VAL A 210 2.54 8.51 -6.64
N ALA A 211 2.54 7.18 -6.80
CA ALA A 211 3.56 6.44 -7.56
C ALA A 211 2.89 5.65 -8.69
N ILE A 212 3.33 5.85 -9.91
CA ILE A 212 2.79 5.14 -11.08
C ILE A 212 3.76 4.05 -11.52
N SER A 213 3.29 2.82 -11.58
CA SER A 213 4.01 1.70 -12.17
C SER A 213 4.09 1.87 -13.69
N MET A 214 5.21 2.40 -14.17
CA MET A 214 5.46 2.59 -15.61
C MET A 214 6.07 1.34 -16.24
N HIS A 215 7.23 0.94 -15.77
CA HIS A 215 8.07 -0.21 -16.16
C HIS A 215 8.49 -0.26 -17.64
N THR A 216 7.81 0.42 -18.53
CA THR A 216 8.23 0.72 -19.92
C THR A 216 7.41 1.89 -20.44
N PRO A 217 7.98 2.75 -21.29
CA PRO A 217 7.27 3.86 -21.94
C PRO A 217 6.52 3.41 -23.19
N LEU A 218 6.68 2.14 -23.64
CA LEU A 218 6.16 1.64 -24.90
C LEU A 218 4.88 0.83 -24.65
N HIS A 219 3.78 1.23 -25.28
CA HIS A 219 2.44 0.66 -25.10
C HIS A 219 2.39 -0.88 -25.27
N GLU A 220 2.99 -1.40 -26.36
CA GLU A 220 2.97 -2.84 -26.63
C GLU A 220 3.70 -3.64 -25.55
N GLN A 221 4.92 -3.22 -25.20
CA GLN A 221 5.69 -3.86 -24.12
C GLN A 221 5.00 -3.72 -22.76
N ARG A 222 4.37 -2.56 -22.48
CA ARG A 222 3.64 -2.35 -21.23
C ARG A 222 2.41 -3.27 -21.15
N SER A 223 1.73 -3.49 -22.26
CA SER A 223 0.60 -4.44 -22.35
C SER A 223 1.03 -5.89 -22.08
N GLU A 224 2.26 -6.26 -22.47
CA GLU A 224 2.84 -7.57 -22.17
C GLU A 224 3.18 -7.71 -20.68
N LEU A 225 3.84 -6.70 -20.09
CA LEU A 225 4.21 -6.70 -18.68
C LEU A 225 3.02 -6.54 -17.73
N MET A 226 2.08 -5.67 -18.10
CA MET A 226 0.95 -5.25 -17.26
C MET A 226 -0.34 -5.16 -18.09
N PRO A 227 -1.23 -6.16 -18.02
CA PRO A 227 -2.49 -6.16 -18.75
C PRO A 227 -3.40 -4.94 -18.50
N ALA A 228 -3.20 -4.23 -17.38
CA ALA A 228 -3.91 -2.99 -17.05
C ALA A 228 -3.73 -1.87 -18.08
N GLU A 229 -2.66 -1.90 -18.89
CA GLU A 229 -2.40 -0.98 -19.99
C GLU A 229 -3.56 -0.92 -20.99
N LYS A 230 -4.23 -2.05 -21.22
CA LYS A 230 -5.40 -2.13 -22.11
C LYS A 230 -6.60 -1.32 -21.60
N GLY A 231 -6.68 -1.10 -20.29
CA GLY A 231 -7.73 -0.31 -19.66
C GLY A 231 -7.44 1.19 -19.62
N MET A 232 -6.16 1.55 -19.42
CA MET A 232 -5.67 2.93 -19.38
C MET A 232 -4.19 2.94 -19.77
N SER A 233 -3.89 3.49 -20.95
CA SER A 233 -2.52 3.54 -21.46
C SER A 233 -1.63 4.47 -20.66
N ILE A 234 -0.31 4.27 -20.73
CA ILE A 234 0.65 5.14 -20.02
C ILE A 234 0.56 6.60 -20.50
N GLU A 235 0.29 6.82 -21.78
CA GLU A 235 0.08 8.15 -22.34
C GLU A 235 -1.17 8.81 -21.73
N SER A 236 -2.28 8.07 -21.63
CA SER A 236 -3.52 8.56 -21.00
C SER A 236 -3.34 8.85 -19.50
N ILE A 237 -2.50 8.06 -18.81
CA ILE A 237 -2.14 8.32 -17.42
C ILE A 237 -1.37 9.65 -17.33
N ILE A 238 -0.39 9.88 -18.18
CA ILE A 238 0.43 11.11 -18.19
C ILE A 238 -0.42 12.33 -18.57
N GLU A 239 -1.29 12.20 -19.57
CA GLU A 239 -2.25 13.25 -19.92
C GLU A 239 -3.13 13.64 -18.72
N LEU A 240 -3.66 12.65 -17.99
CA LEU A 240 -4.40 12.90 -16.76
C LEU A 240 -3.54 13.63 -15.72
N LEU A 241 -2.33 13.15 -15.45
CA LEU A 241 -1.43 13.69 -14.43
C LEU A 241 -0.98 15.11 -14.76
N SER A 242 -0.87 15.47 -16.03
CA SER A 242 -0.50 16.83 -16.49
C SER A 242 -1.52 17.92 -16.09
N ASN A 243 -2.72 17.53 -15.67
CA ASN A 243 -3.74 18.46 -15.15
C ASN A 243 -3.62 18.73 -13.64
N TYR A 244 -2.61 18.17 -12.95
CA TYR A 244 -2.41 18.32 -11.51
C TYR A 244 -1.05 18.96 -11.20
N ASP A 245 -0.99 19.71 -10.10
CA ASP A 245 0.25 20.31 -9.60
C ASP A 245 0.96 19.33 -8.63
N PHE A 246 2.19 18.95 -8.96
CA PHE A 246 3.06 18.13 -8.14
C PHE A 246 4.28 18.87 -7.56
N SER A 247 4.37 20.18 -7.77
CA SER A 247 5.52 20.99 -7.36
C SER A 247 5.54 21.30 -5.85
N HIS A 248 4.40 21.16 -5.15
CA HIS A 248 4.26 21.63 -3.77
C HIS A 248 3.97 20.50 -2.78
N GLN A 249 2.68 20.23 -2.51
CA GLN A 249 2.24 19.31 -1.46
C GLN A 249 2.41 17.84 -1.86
N ARG A 250 1.88 17.50 -3.02
CA ARG A 250 1.90 16.14 -3.56
C ARG A 250 3.16 15.94 -4.40
N ARG A 251 3.74 14.74 -4.33
CA ARG A 251 4.79 14.31 -5.23
C ARG A 251 4.29 13.21 -6.13
N LEU A 252 4.76 13.25 -7.38
CA LEU A 252 4.58 12.20 -8.37
C LEU A 252 5.90 11.45 -8.55
N SER A 253 5.83 10.12 -8.51
CA SER A 253 6.95 9.26 -8.93
C SER A 253 6.48 8.21 -9.92
N PHE A 254 7.42 7.77 -10.75
CA PHE A 254 7.25 6.61 -11.61
C PHE A 254 8.15 5.49 -11.12
N GLU A 255 7.59 4.29 -10.98
CA GLU A 255 8.32 3.10 -10.60
C GLU A 255 8.69 2.31 -11.86
N TYR A 256 9.96 1.94 -11.99
CA TYR A 256 10.51 1.32 -13.18
C TYR A 256 11.45 0.16 -12.82
N ILE A 257 10.95 -1.07 -12.95
CA ILE A 257 11.80 -2.25 -12.84
C ILE A 257 12.62 -2.35 -14.13
N VAL A 258 13.93 -2.45 -14.00
CA VAL A 258 14.83 -2.54 -15.16
C VAL A 258 15.10 -4.00 -15.50
N PHE A 259 14.62 -4.44 -16.66
CA PHE A 259 14.80 -5.79 -17.18
C PHE A 259 15.85 -5.80 -18.30
N LYS A 260 16.78 -6.74 -18.19
CA LYS A 260 17.87 -6.91 -19.15
C LYS A 260 17.34 -7.20 -20.55
N ASP A 261 17.84 -6.45 -21.53
CA ASP A 261 17.55 -6.61 -22.97
C ASP A 261 16.05 -6.50 -23.32
N PHE A 262 15.23 -5.92 -22.40
CA PHE A 262 13.82 -5.72 -22.63
C PHE A 262 13.42 -4.23 -22.57
N ASN A 263 13.76 -3.51 -21.49
CA ASN A 263 13.37 -2.10 -21.28
C ASN A 263 14.54 -1.19 -20.84
N ASP A 264 15.78 -1.63 -21.00
CA ASP A 264 17.00 -0.99 -20.50
C ASP A 264 17.85 -0.33 -21.58
N SER A 265 17.32 -0.21 -22.82
CA SER A 265 18.06 0.41 -23.93
C SER A 265 18.01 1.94 -23.88
N GLU A 266 18.88 2.57 -24.65
CA GLU A 266 18.91 4.04 -24.79
C GLU A 266 17.62 4.58 -25.43
N GLU A 267 16.98 3.81 -26.32
CA GLU A 267 15.69 4.16 -26.93
C GLU A 267 14.59 4.26 -25.87
N HIS A 268 14.57 3.34 -24.90
CA HIS A 268 13.65 3.43 -23.76
C HIS A 268 13.91 4.67 -22.91
N ALA A 269 15.17 4.97 -22.62
CA ALA A 269 15.52 6.17 -21.87
C ALA A 269 15.11 7.46 -22.60
N LYS A 270 15.33 7.54 -23.93
CA LYS A 270 14.85 8.66 -24.77
C LYS A 270 13.33 8.79 -24.75
N ALA A 271 12.62 7.67 -24.89
CA ALA A 271 11.16 7.66 -24.85
C ALA A 271 10.61 8.13 -23.50
N ILE A 272 11.22 7.71 -22.38
CA ILE A 272 10.87 8.20 -21.03
C ILE A 272 11.04 9.72 -20.94
N VAL A 273 12.20 10.24 -21.35
CA VAL A 273 12.50 11.69 -21.31
C VAL A 273 11.47 12.48 -22.12
N GLN A 274 11.13 11.98 -23.32
CA GLN A 274 10.11 12.63 -24.16
C GLN A 274 8.71 12.57 -23.54
N LEU A 275 8.34 11.41 -23.00
CA LEU A 275 7.03 11.16 -22.44
C LEU A 275 6.77 11.97 -21.16
N LEU A 276 7.80 12.17 -20.32
CA LEU A 276 7.69 12.91 -19.05
C LEU A 276 8.03 14.39 -19.17
N LYS A 277 8.26 14.89 -20.39
CA LYS A 277 8.63 16.29 -20.63
C LYS A 277 7.56 17.25 -20.10
N GLY A 278 7.98 18.16 -19.22
CA GLY A 278 7.09 19.19 -18.63
C GLY A 278 6.31 18.71 -17.39
N LEU A 279 6.44 17.44 -16.99
CA LEU A 279 5.79 16.92 -15.79
C LEU A 279 6.79 16.93 -14.61
N ASP A 280 6.42 17.60 -13.51
CA ASP A 280 7.23 17.56 -12.28
C ASP A 280 7.09 16.20 -11.60
N CYS A 281 8.07 15.35 -11.81
CA CYS A 281 8.05 13.98 -11.34
C CYS A 281 9.46 13.44 -11.04
N ARG A 282 9.49 12.27 -10.42
CA ARG A 282 10.71 11.51 -10.15
C ARG A 282 10.59 10.11 -10.74
N MET A 283 11.72 9.51 -11.08
CA MET A 283 11.80 8.11 -11.49
C MET A 283 12.53 7.31 -10.41
N ASN A 284 11.96 6.19 -10.01
CA ASN A 284 12.57 5.21 -9.12
C ASN A 284 12.89 3.94 -9.91
N LEU A 285 14.16 3.68 -10.16
CA LEU A 285 14.60 2.42 -10.75
C LEU A 285 14.64 1.32 -9.69
N ILE A 286 14.08 0.18 -10.02
CA ILE A 286 13.95 -0.98 -9.14
C ILE A 286 14.72 -2.14 -9.76
N ARG A 287 15.53 -2.84 -8.96
CA ARG A 287 16.17 -4.10 -9.37
C ARG A 287 15.11 -5.19 -9.45
N PHE A 288 15.13 -5.94 -10.55
CA PHE A 288 14.25 -7.09 -10.68
C PHE A 288 14.73 -8.26 -9.81
N HIS A 289 13.82 -8.86 -9.10
CA HIS A 289 14.06 -10.10 -8.35
C HIS A 289 13.31 -11.24 -9.05
N PRO A 290 14.05 -12.28 -9.51
CA PRO A 290 13.44 -13.38 -10.24
C PRO A 290 12.32 -14.06 -9.46
N ILE A 291 11.23 -14.32 -10.15
CA ILE A 291 10.10 -15.12 -9.63
C ILE A 291 9.98 -16.41 -10.47
N PRO A 292 9.43 -17.50 -9.90
CA PRO A 292 9.32 -18.77 -10.60
C PRO A 292 8.60 -18.65 -11.96
N ASN A 293 9.11 -19.37 -12.98
CA ASN A 293 8.51 -19.51 -14.31
C ASN A 293 8.39 -18.20 -15.12
N ILE A 294 9.15 -17.17 -14.80
CA ILE A 294 9.19 -15.92 -15.58
C ILE A 294 10.57 -15.77 -16.22
N PRO A 295 10.66 -15.60 -17.56
CA PRO A 295 11.92 -15.56 -18.29
C PRO A 295 12.64 -14.21 -18.23
N LEU A 296 12.16 -13.25 -17.43
CA LEU A 296 12.77 -11.94 -17.27
C LEU A 296 14.04 -12.02 -16.42
N GLN A 297 15.02 -11.18 -16.73
CA GLN A 297 16.27 -11.05 -15.99
C GLN A 297 16.50 -9.59 -15.59
N GLY A 298 17.11 -9.36 -14.43
CA GLY A 298 17.57 -8.03 -14.03
C GLY A 298 18.88 -7.65 -14.72
N VAL A 299 19.14 -6.36 -14.75
CA VAL A 299 20.41 -5.80 -15.20
C VAL A 299 21.45 -5.79 -14.08
N ASP A 300 22.73 -5.73 -14.44
CA ASP A 300 23.81 -5.45 -13.49
C ASP A 300 23.82 -3.97 -13.04
N ASP A 301 24.61 -3.68 -12.01
CA ASP A 301 24.69 -2.32 -11.44
C ASP A 301 25.23 -1.30 -12.44
N HIS A 302 26.17 -1.66 -13.31
CA HIS A 302 26.71 -0.76 -14.32
C HIS A 302 25.64 -0.30 -15.33
N ARG A 303 24.82 -1.23 -15.85
CA ARG A 303 23.71 -0.90 -16.76
C ARG A 303 22.64 -0.07 -16.03
N MET A 304 22.35 -0.41 -14.77
CA MET A 304 21.39 0.33 -13.92
C MET A 304 21.85 1.79 -13.73
N GLU A 305 23.12 2.00 -13.40
CA GLU A 305 23.68 3.33 -13.20
C GLU A 305 23.75 4.12 -14.51
N LYS A 306 24.11 3.50 -15.60
CA LYS A 306 24.12 4.12 -16.94
C LYS A 306 22.71 4.62 -17.29
N PHE A 307 21.68 3.81 -17.09
CA PHE A 307 20.30 4.16 -17.38
C PHE A 307 19.82 5.31 -16.46
N ARG A 308 20.10 5.24 -15.15
CA ARG A 308 19.84 6.32 -14.19
C ARG A 308 20.52 7.63 -14.60
N ASN A 309 21.80 7.58 -14.94
CA ASN A 309 22.59 8.74 -15.29
C ASN A 309 22.05 9.43 -16.55
N TYR A 310 21.69 8.65 -17.57
CA TYR A 310 21.08 9.17 -18.79
C TYR A 310 19.79 9.95 -18.48
N LEU A 311 18.86 9.35 -17.76
CA LEU A 311 17.59 10.00 -17.39
C LEU A 311 17.81 11.29 -16.61
N THR A 312 18.69 11.26 -15.60
CA THR A 312 18.98 12.43 -14.76
C THR A 312 19.63 13.56 -15.56
N GLN A 313 20.56 13.27 -16.46
CA GLN A 313 21.22 14.26 -17.34
C GLN A 313 20.23 14.91 -18.31
N HIS A 314 19.13 14.22 -18.65
CA HIS A 314 18.10 14.72 -19.55
C HIS A 314 16.84 15.25 -18.83
N GLY A 315 16.97 15.59 -17.52
CA GLY A 315 15.94 16.33 -16.79
C GLY A 315 14.94 15.46 -16.03
N VAL A 316 15.07 14.12 -16.04
CA VAL A 316 14.24 13.22 -15.21
C VAL A 316 15.03 12.84 -13.96
N PHE A 317 14.72 13.45 -12.81
CA PHE A 317 15.40 13.12 -11.57
C PHE A 317 15.14 11.64 -11.20
N THR A 318 16.23 10.86 -11.23
CA THR A 318 16.14 9.40 -11.14
C THR A 318 16.97 8.84 -9.99
N THR A 319 16.37 7.97 -9.20
CA THR A 319 17.04 7.25 -8.10
C THR A 319 17.02 5.73 -8.34
N ILE A 320 17.99 5.02 -7.80
CA ILE A 320 17.99 3.56 -7.75
C ILE A 320 17.57 3.16 -6.33
N ARG A 321 16.44 2.47 -6.22
CA ARG A 321 15.94 1.99 -4.90
C ARG A 321 16.81 0.87 -4.37
N ALA A 322 17.18 0.97 -3.10
CA ALA A 322 17.80 -0.14 -2.40
C ALA A 322 16.82 -1.32 -2.31
N SER A 323 17.30 -2.51 -2.66
CA SER A 323 16.55 -3.75 -2.44
C SER A 323 16.66 -4.14 -0.98
N ARG A 324 15.53 -4.33 -0.31
CA ARG A 324 15.45 -4.72 1.09
C ARG A 324 14.71 -6.05 1.25
N GLY A 325 15.10 -6.85 2.25
CA GLY A 325 14.42 -8.09 2.60
C GLY A 325 14.42 -9.16 1.51
N GLN A 326 15.46 -9.22 0.66
CA GLN A 326 15.52 -10.20 -0.43
C GLN A 326 15.55 -11.64 0.08
N ASP A 327 16.31 -11.89 1.14
CA ASP A 327 16.52 -13.21 1.77
C ASP A 327 15.23 -13.78 2.41
N ILE A 328 14.24 -12.95 2.66
CA ILE A 328 12.93 -13.32 3.20
C ILE A 328 11.78 -13.11 2.19
N PHE A 329 12.08 -12.92 0.91
CA PHE A 329 11.08 -12.63 -0.14
C PHE A 329 10.17 -11.44 0.18
N ALA A 330 10.74 -10.36 0.74
CA ALA A 330 10.03 -9.15 1.09
C ALA A 330 10.26 -7.98 0.10
N ALA A 331 11.13 -8.15 -0.90
CA ALA A 331 11.37 -7.13 -1.91
C ALA A 331 10.14 -6.93 -2.82
N CYS A 332 10.09 -5.77 -3.50
CA CYS A 332 8.98 -5.41 -4.39
C CYS A 332 8.69 -6.52 -5.42
N GLY A 333 7.40 -6.88 -5.55
CA GLY A 333 6.92 -7.92 -6.44
C GLY A 333 7.04 -9.36 -5.92
N LEU A 334 7.65 -9.59 -4.75
CA LEU A 334 7.86 -10.94 -4.20
C LEU A 334 6.79 -11.39 -3.19
N LEU A 335 5.95 -10.51 -2.67
CA LEU A 335 4.96 -10.84 -1.65
C LEU A 335 3.91 -11.82 -2.17
N SER A 336 3.68 -12.90 -1.41
CA SER A 336 2.66 -13.91 -1.72
C SER A 336 2.33 -14.76 -0.51
N THR A 337 1.05 -14.92 -0.23
CA THR A 337 0.51 -15.80 0.80
C THR A 337 0.13 -17.20 0.26
N ALA A 338 0.42 -17.50 -1.01
CA ALA A 338 0.00 -18.73 -1.67
C ALA A 338 0.42 -20.01 -0.90
N LYS A 339 1.67 -20.09 -0.44
CA LYS A 339 2.17 -21.24 0.34
C LYS A 339 1.37 -21.47 1.64
N LYS A 340 1.06 -20.39 2.35
CA LYS A 340 0.31 -20.45 3.61
C LYS A 340 -1.12 -20.95 3.38
N ILE A 341 -1.74 -20.47 2.31
CA ILE A 341 -3.10 -20.89 1.90
C ILE A 341 -3.11 -22.40 1.54
N GLU A 342 -2.08 -22.89 0.84
CA GLU A 342 -1.93 -24.31 0.51
C GLU A 342 -1.74 -25.17 1.75
N GLU A 343 -0.91 -24.76 2.71
CA GLU A 343 -0.69 -25.45 3.99
C GLU A 343 -1.99 -25.58 4.80
N GLU A 344 -2.81 -24.53 4.85
CA GLU A 344 -4.09 -24.55 5.57
C GLU A 344 -5.13 -25.44 4.88
N ARG A 345 -5.21 -25.38 3.53
CA ARG A 345 -6.06 -26.30 2.75
C ARG A 345 -5.63 -27.76 2.93
N GLY A 346 -4.32 -28.00 3.11
CA GLY A 346 -3.76 -29.34 3.39
C GLY A 346 -4.09 -29.85 4.81
N ARG A 347 -4.15 -28.94 5.80
CA ARG A 347 -4.50 -29.30 7.20
C ARG A 347 -5.99 -29.58 7.40
N GLY A 348 -6.86 -28.91 6.63
CA GLY A 348 -8.31 -29.14 6.68
C GLY A 348 -8.81 -30.42 6.01
N LYS A 349 -7.91 -31.20 5.39
CA LYS A 349 -8.21 -32.50 4.73
C LYS A 349 -7.69 -33.71 5.50
N LYS A 350 -7.15 -33.54 6.68
CA LYS A 350 -6.79 -34.59 7.63
C LYS A 350 -7.71 -34.50 8.85
#